data_82fab4c99ea3cf0be41cdfa300f23642
#
_entry.id   82fab4c99ea3cf0be41cdfa300f23642
#
_cell.length_a   1.000
_cell.length_b   1.000
_cell.length_c   1.000
_cell.angle_alpha   90.00
_cell.angle_beta   90.00
_cell.angle_gamma   90.00
#
_symmetry.space_group_name_H-M   'P 1'
#
loop_
_entity.id
_entity.type
_entity.pdbx_description
1 polymer ?
#
loop_
_entity_poly.entity_id
_entity_poly.type
_entity_poly.pdbx_seq_one_letter_code
_entity_poly.pdbx_strand_id
1 'polypeptide(L)'
;LSSEELAKLSDEEIKKKYKNIAVIARALPSDKSRMVNILESMDLVVGMTGDGVNDAPALKKANVGFAVGSGTDVAKEAADIVILDNNILSISKAILYGRTIFKSIRKFIIYQLTVNMCALVLSIVGSFIGVTTPITIVQMLWLNMIMDTFAGIAFSYEPPLLEYMNEPPKRKDNPIMNKYMYSEIIW
;
A
#
# COMPACT_ATOMS: atom_id res chain seq x y z
N LEU A 1 11.80 26.88 -6.66
CA LEU A 1 13.13 26.68 -7.25
C LEU A 1 13.00 26.56 -8.76
N SER A 2 14.07 26.93 -9.51
CA SER A 2 14.25 26.59 -10.91
C SER A 2 15.07 25.29 -11.05
N SER A 3 15.07 24.68 -12.26
CA SER A 3 15.94 23.53 -12.55
C SER A 3 17.43 23.87 -12.34
N GLU A 4 17.85 25.08 -12.73
CA GLU A 4 19.23 25.55 -12.53
C GLU A 4 19.60 25.71 -11.05
N GLU A 5 18.69 26.18 -10.22
CA GLU A 5 18.89 26.28 -8.77
C GLU A 5 18.93 24.89 -8.12
N LEU A 6 18.07 23.98 -8.58
CA LEU A 6 18.07 22.60 -8.12
C LEU A 6 19.38 21.89 -8.44
N ALA A 7 19.94 22.14 -9.63
CA ALA A 7 21.22 21.56 -10.06
C ALA A 7 22.40 22.00 -9.19
N LYS A 8 22.32 23.18 -8.57
CA LYS A 8 23.38 23.70 -7.67
C LYS A 8 23.30 23.11 -6.25
N LEU A 9 22.15 22.54 -5.87
CA LEU A 9 21.96 21.95 -4.56
C LEU A 9 22.47 20.51 -4.52
N SER A 10 23.17 20.17 -3.47
CA SER A 10 23.51 18.77 -3.18
C SER A 10 22.28 17.99 -2.73
N ASP A 11 22.31 16.66 -2.87
CA ASP A 11 21.20 15.81 -2.43
C ASP A 11 20.90 15.94 -0.93
N GLU A 12 21.95 16.15 -0.11
CA GLU A 12 21.80 16.37 1.34
C GLU A 12 21.12 17.72 1.65
N GLU A 13 21.36 18.76 0.87
CA GLU A 13 20.66 20.03 1.02
C GLU A 13 19.20 19.93 0.61
N ILE A 14 18.91 19.17 -0.46
CA ILE A 14 17.55 18.89 -0.89
C ILE A 14 16.80 18.11 0.19
N LYS A 15 17.40 17.07 0.77
CA LYS A 15 16.82 16.30 1.89
C LYS A 15 16.44 17.18 3.09
N LYS A 16 17.22 18.21 3.38
CA LYS A 16 16.90 19.14 4.47
C LYS A 16 15.77 20.11 4.12
N LYS A 17 15.64 20.47 2.84
CA LYS A 17 14.72 21.52 2.37
C LYS A 17 13.46 21.01 1.69
N TYR A 18 13.31 19.70 1.43
CA TYR A 18 12.25 19.16 0.58
C TYR A 18 10.84 19.60 0.99
N LYS A 19 10.56 19.71 2.30
CA LYS A 19 9.26 20.17 2.81
C LYS A 19 8.91 21.61 2.39
N ASN A 20 9.92 22.41 2.10
CA ASN A 20 9.76 23.81 1.69
C ASN A 20 9.81 23.97 0.16
N ILE A 21 10.07 22.90 -0.59
CA ILE A 21 10.07 22.92 -2.05
C ILE A 21 8.67 22.54 -2.53
N ALA A 22 7.83 23.53 -2.79
CA ALA A 22 6.50 23.32 -3.32
C ALA A 22 6.47 23.20 -4.85
N VAL A 23 7.37 23.92 -5.55
CA VAL A 23 7.40 23.99 -7.01
C VAL A 23 8.85 24.00 -7.51
N ILE A 24 9.10 23.21 -8.56
CA ILE A 24 10.33 23.29 -9.37
C ILE A 24 9.91 23.71 -10.78
N ALA A 25 10.25 24.94 -11.14
CA ALA A 25 9.91 25.50 -12.44
C ALA A 25 10.88 24.99 -13.52
N ARG A 26 10.35 24.67 -14.70
CA ARG A 26 11.11 24.20 -15.87
C ARG A 26 11.96 22.97 -15.57
N ALA A 27 11.41 22.04 -14.74
CA ALA A 27 12.09 20.82 -14.37
C ALA A 27 12.41 19.95 -15.59
N LEU A 28 13.64 19.50 -15.67
CA LEU A 28 14.07 18.51 -16.67
C LEU A 28 13.61 17.10 -16.24
N PRO A 29 13.51 16.13 -17.17
CA PRO A 29 13.21 14.73 -16.84
C PRO A 29 14.17 14.14 -15.80
N SER A 30 15.44 14.51 -15.85
CA SER A 30 16.47 14.15 -14.87
C SER A 30 16.16 14.66 -13.47
N ASP A 31 15.61 15.89 -13.36
CA ASP A 31 15.29 16.51 -12.08
C ASP A 31 14.14 15.77 -11.39
N LYS A 32 13.12 15.36 -12.17
CA LYS A 32 12.00 14.59 -11.67
C LYS A 32 12.47 13.24 -11.09
N SER A 33 13.29 12.52 -11.87
CA SER A 33 13.88 11.25 -11.43
C SER A 33 14.82 11.40 -10.23
N ARG A 34 15.58 12.50 -10.18
CA ARG A 34 16.46 12.84 -9.05
C ARG A 34 15.65 13.08 -7.77
N MET A 35 14.58 13.88 -7.87
CA MET A 35 13.69 14.13 -6.72
C MET A 35 13.05 12.85 -6.18
N VAL A 36 12.55 12.00 -7.06
CA VAL A 36 12.00 10.69 -6.65
C VAL A 36 13.05 9.89 -5.87
N ASN A 37 14.28 9.77 -6.39
CA ASN A 37 15.36 9.04 -5.71
C ASN A 37 15.68 9.61 -4.34
N ILE A 38 15.80 10.94 -4.24
CA ILE A 38 16.13 11.60 -2.97
C ILE A 38 15.05 11.31 -1.93
N LEU A 39 13.76 11.43 -2.31
CA LEU A 39 12.64 11.19 -1.40
C LEU A 39 12.56 9.72 -0.98
N GLU A 40 12.77 8.77 -1.91
CA GLU A 40 12.83 7.35 -1.60
C GLU A 40 14.02 7.00 -0.68
N SER A 41 15.17 7.67 -0.87
CA SER A 41 16.34 7.47 0.02
C SER A 41 16.11 7.93 1.47
N MET A 42 15.01 8.66 1.70
CA MET A 42 14.55 9.08 3.03
C MET A 42 13.45 8.17 3.58
N ASP A 43 13.23 6.99 3.00
CA ASP A 43 12.17 6.04 3.33
C ASP A 43 10.75 6.63 3.20
N LEU A 44 10.58 7.61 2.32
CA LEU A 44 9.28 8.17 1.99
C LEU A 44 8.64 7.37 0.86
N VAL A 45 7.32 7.23 0.92
CA VAL A 45 6.54 6.67 -0.18
C VAL A 45 6.21 7.79 -1.16
N VAL A 46 6.71 7.66 -2.39
CA VAL A 46 6.62 8.69 -3.42
C VAL A 46 5.58 8.29 -4.47
N GLY A 47 4.56 9.12 -4.66
CA GLY A 47 3.67 9.08 -5.81
C GLY A 47 4.14 10.07 -6.88
N MET A 48 4.22 9.64 -8.13
CA MET A 48 4.59 10.48 -9.27
C MET A 48 3.45 10.52 -10.28
N THR A 49 3.10 11.70 -10.77
CA THR A 49 2.14 11.85 -11.87
C THR A 49 2.83 12.37 -13.12
N GLY A 50 2.44 11.87 -14.29
CA GLY A 50 2.99 12.31 -15.56
C GLY A 50 2.08 11.98 -16.73
N ASP A 51 2.26 12.68 -17.86
CA ASP A 51 1.47 12.55 -19.07
C ASP A 51 2.33 12.30 -20.33
N GLY A 52 3.63 12.51 -20.24
CA GLY A 52 4.53 12.46 -21.39
C GLY A 52 5.62 11.42 -21.31
N VAL A 53 6.27 11.19 -22.46
CA VAL A 53 7.43 10.28 -22.58
C VAL A 53 8.55 10.69 -21.63
N ASN A 54 8.71 11.98 -21.38
CA ASN A 54 9.73 12.52 -20.49
C ASN A 54 9.52 12.18 -19.02
N ASP A 55 8.29 11.81 -18.64
CA ASP A 55 7.92 11.44 -17.28
C ASP A 55 8.09 9.93 -17.02
N ALA A 56 8.12 9.11 -18.06
CA ALA A 56 8.19 7.66 -17.95
C ALA A 56 9.31 7.15 -17.03
N PRO A 57 10.54 7.68 -17.07
CA PRO A 57 11.60 7.23 -16.16
C PRO A 57 11.28 7.53 -14.68
N ALA A 58 10.65 8.67 -14.38
CA ALA A 58 10.26 9.05 -13.03
C ALA A 58 9.02 8.29 -12.55
N LEU A 59 8.05 8.04 -13.44
CA LEU A 59 6.87 7.22 -13.18
C LEU A 59 7.26 5.80 -12.79
N LYS A 60 8.11 5.16 -13.60
CA LYS A 60 8.58 3.78 -13.35
C LYS A 60 9.40 3.65 -12.07
N LYS A 61 10.04 4.73 -11.63
CA LYS A 61 10.93 4.74 -10.48
C LYS A 61 10.21 5.02 -9.18
N ALA A 62 9.12 5.79 -9.21
CA ALA A 62 8.31 6.09 -8.04
C ALA A 62 7.69 4.82 -7.43
N ASN A 63 7.35 4.87 -6.14
CA ASN A 63 6.66 3.75 -5.50
C ASN A 63 5.27 3.50 -6.08
N VAL A 64 4.62 4.57 -6.58
CA VAL A 64 3.37 4.49 -7.35
C VAL A 64 3.40 5.54 -8.45
N GLY A 65 3.42 5.11 -9.70
CA GLY A 65 3.31 5.95 -10.88
C GLY A 65 1.85 6.12 -11.31
N PHE A 66 1.40 7.36 -11.53
CA PHE A 66 0.07 7.68 -12.03
C PHE A 66 0.20 8.34 -13.40
N ALA A 67 -0.32 7.71 -14.46
CA ALA A 67 -0.47 8.36 -15.76
C ALA A 67 -1.89 8.88 -15.94
N VAL A 68 -2.04 10.00 -16.66
CA VAL A 68 -3.37 10.49 -17.04
C VAL A 68 -3.85 9.79 -18.32
N GLY A 69 -5.17 9.61 -18.44
CA GLY A 69 -5.77 8.90 -19.58
C GLY A 69 -5.49 9.55 -20.94
N SER A 70 -5.33 10.88 -20.97
CA SER A 70 -4.92 11.64 -22.17
C SER A 70 -3.41 11.60 -22.44
N GLY A 71 -2.61 11.02 -21.54
CA GLY A 71 -1.16 10.91 -21.70
C GLY A 71 -0.73 9.96 -22.80
N THR A 72 0.57 9.99 -23.09
CA THR A 72 1.19 9.11 -24.10
C THR A 72 1.15 7.64 -23.65
N ASP A 73 1.15 6.71 -24.61
CA ASP A 73 1.16 5.28 -24.30
C ASP A 73 2.41 4.88 -23.51
N VAL A 74 3.54 5.53 -23.78
CA VAL A 74 4.79 5.31 -23.03
C VAL A 74 4.64 5.68 -21.55
N ALA A 75 3.94 6.79 -21.24
CA ALA A 75 3.67 7.17 -19.86
C ALA A 75 2.70 6.19 -19.20
N LYS A 76 1.67 5.71 -19.92
CA LYS A 76 0.71 4.71 -19.41
C LYS A 76 1.37 3.36 -19.12
N GLU A 77 2.28 2.91 -19.99
CA GLU A 77 3.04 1.67 -19.79
C GLU A 77 4.03 1.76 -18.63
N ALA A 78 4.55 2.96 -18.36
CA ALA A 78 5.48 3.19 -17.26
C ALA A 78 4.78 3.36 -15.89
N ALA A 79 3.49 3.63 -15.88
CA ALA A 79 2.71 3.90 -14.67
C ALA A 79 2.06 2.63 -14.10
N ASP A 80 1.86 2.61 -12.78
CA ASP A 80 1.13 1.54 -12.09
C ASP A 80 -0.39 1.73 -12.21
N ILE A 81 -0.85 2.98 -12.30
CA ILE A 81 -2.27 3.35 -12.33
C ILE A 81 -2.51 4.38 -13.43
N VAL A 82 -3.54 4.17 -14.25
CA VAL A 82 -3.98 5.13 -15.27
C VAL A 82 -5.27 5.81 -14.81
N ILE A 83 -5.28 7.14 -14.75
CA ILE A 83 -6.41 7.97 -14.36
C ILE A 83 -7.19 8.37 -15.61
N LEU A 84 -8.28 7.65 -15.89
CA LEU A 84 -9.04 7.78 -17.13
C LEU A 84 -9.75 9.13 -17.31
N ASP A 85 -10.21 9.72 -16.21
CA ASP A 85 -10.95 10.99 -16.22
C ASP A 85 -10.05 12.24 -16.13
N ASN A 86 -8.74 12.06 -16.14
CA ASN A 86 -7.73 13.13 -16.02
C ASN A 86 -7.93 14.04 -14.80
N ASN A 87 -8.62 13.55 -13.77
CA ASN A 87 -8.96 14.32 -12.59
C ASN A 87 -8.04 13.97 -11.41
N ILE A 88 -7.36 14.98 -10.88
CA ILE A 88 -6.46 14.80 -9.71
C ILE A 88 -7.20 14.29 -8.47
N LEU A 89 -8.51 14.56 -8.34
CA LEU A 89 -9.33 14.02 -7.25
C LEU A 89 -9.45 12.48 -7.33
N SER A 90 -9.31 11.91 -8.51
CA SER A 90 -9.32 10.45 -8.69
C SER A 90 -8.05 9.79 -8.16
N ILE A 91 -6.92 10.52 -8.14
CA ILE A 91 -5.70 10.07 -7.43
C ILE A 91 -5.97 9.98 -5.92
N SER A 92 -6.63 11.00 -5.36
CA SER A 92 -7.01 10.98 -3.94
C SER A 92 -7.94 9.82 -3.61
N LYS A 93 -8.92 9.53 -4.49
CA LYS A 93 -9.80 8.36 -4.35
C LYS A 93 -9.01 7.05 -4.45
N ALA A 94 -8.08 6.93 -5.40
CA ALA A 94 -7.23 5.74 -5.52
C ALA A 94 -6.42 5.50 -4.24
N ILE A 95 -5.86 6.55 -3.63
CA ILE A 95 -5.16 6.45 -2.34
C ILE A 95 -6.13 5.99 -1.23
N LEU A 96 -7.33 6.54 -1.16
CA LEU A 96 -8.34 6.16 -0.19
C LEU A 96 -8.72 4.67 -0.32
N TYR A 97 -8.99 4.21 -1.54
CA TYR A 97 -9.27 2.79 -1.81
C TYR A 97 -8.08 1.89 -1.47
N GLY A 98 -6.86 2.29 -1.82
CA GLY A 98 -5.66 1.54 -1.46
C GLY A 98 -5.49 1.40 0.06
N ARG A 99 -5.76 2.46 0.82
CA ARG A 99 -5.74 2.43 2.29
C ARG A 99 -6.84 1.52 2.86
N THR A 100 -8.04 1.53 2.26
CA THR A 100 -9.14 0.66 2.64
C THR A 100 -8.78 -0.81 2.42
N ILE A 101 -8.30 -1.15 1.22
CA ILE A 101 -7.85 -2.51 0.86
C ILE A 101 -6.78 -2.99 1.85
N PHE A 102 -5.79 -2.16 2.17
CA PHE A 102 -4.75 -2.52 3.14
C PHE A 102 -5.33 -2.84 4.53
N LYS A 103 -6.33 -2.08 4.99
CA LYS A 103 -7.01 -2.35 6.26
C LYS A 103 -7.85 -3.62 6.21
N SER A 104 -8.57 -3.86 5.11
CA SER A 104 -9.36 -5.07 4.91
C SER A 104 -8.47 -6.33 4.89
N ILE A 105 -7.30 -6.26 4.23
CA ILE A 105 -6.31 -7.34 4.25
C ILE A 105 -5.84 -7.62 5.68
N ARG A 106 -5.55 -6.59 6.48
CA ARG A 106 -5.14 -6.77 7.88
C ARG A 106 -6.22 -7.42 8.73
N LYS A 107 -7.48 -7.00 8.59
CA LYS A 107 -8.62 -7.63 9.27
C LYS A 107 -8.77 -9.09 8.88
N PHE A 108 -8.64 -9.39 7.59
CA PHE A 108 -8.67 -10.76 7.09
C PHE A 108 -7.54 -11.63 7.69
N ILE A 109 -6.31 -11.10 7.76
CA ILE A 109 -5.18 -11.81 8.37
C ILE A 109 -5.44 -12.10 9.86
N ILE A 110 -5.93 -11.12 10.63
CA ILE A 110 -6.29 -11.32 12.04
C ILE A 110 -7.30 -12.43 12.17
N TYR A 111 -8.40 -12.33 11.42
CA TYR A 111 -9.45 -13.33 11.40
C TYR A 111 -8.91 -14.75 11.10
N GLN A 112 -8.14 -14.89 10.02
CA GLN A 112 -7.57 -16.16 9.59
C GLN A 112 -6.63 -16.77 10.63
N LEU A 113 -5.73 -15.96 11.19
CA LEU A 113 -4.82 -16.43 12.24
C LEU A 113 -5.55 -16.79 13.52
N THR A 114 -6.60 -16.08 13.89
CA THR A 114 -7.43 -16.40 15.06
C THR A 114 -8.13 -17.75 14.89
N VAL A 115 -8.75 -17.99 13.73
CA VAL A 115 -9.41 -19.28 13.44
C VAL A 115 -8.40 -20.44 13.51
N ASN A 116 -7.23 -20.27 12.89
CA ASN A 116 -6.19 -21.30 12.90
C ASN A 116 -5.62 -21.54 14.31
N MET A 117 -5.45 -20.47 15.10
CA MET A 117 -5.00 -20.59 16.50
C MET A 117 -6.04 -21.32 17.35
N CYS A 118 -7.33 -21.01 17.21
CA CYS A 118 -8.41 -21.71 17.87
C CYS A 118 -8.42 -23.21 17.52
N ALA A 119 -8.26 -23.56 16.24
CA ALA A 119 -8.19 -24.94 15.80
C ALA A 119 -6.99 -25.69 16.41
N LEU A 120 -5.82 -25.02 16.49
CA LEU A 120 -4.63 -25.56 17.13
C LEU A 120 -4.86 -25.83 18.62
N VAL A 121 -5.39 -24.84 19.35
CA VAL A 121 -5.71 -24.96 20.78
C VAL A 121 -6.73 -26.09 21.04
N LEU A 122 -7.80 -26.16 20.23
CA LEU A 122 -8.79 -27.23 20.34
C LEU A 122 -8.17 -28.61 20.10
N SER A 123 -7.27 -28.75 19.13
CA SER A 123 -6.58 -30.01 18.86
C SER A 123 -5.69 -30.44 20.05
N ILE A 124 -4.94 -29.50 20.64
CA ILE A 124 -4.07 -29.76 21.77
C ILE A 124 -4.91 -30.14 23.01
N VAL A 125 -5.86 -29.28 23.39
CA VAL A 125 -6.71 -29.47 24.59
C VAL A 125 -7.55 -30.74 24.45
N GLY A 126 -8.14 -30.99 23.26
CA GLY A 126 -8.90 -32.20 23.01
C GLY A 126 -8.09 -33.47 23.20
N SER A 127 -6.86 -33.50 22.78
CA SER A 127 -5.94 -34.61 23.00
C SER A 127 -5.67 -34.88 24.48
N PHE A 128 -5.54 -33.84 25.30
CA PHE A 128 -5.37 -33.96 26.76
C PHE A 128 -6.63 -34.49 27.47
N ILE A 129 -7.83 -34.18 26.97
CA ILE A 129 -9.11 -34.63 27.53
C ILE A 129 -9.46 -36.07 27.06
N GLY A 130 -8.64 -36.65 26.19
CA GLY A 130 -8.84 -38.01 25.70
C GLY A 130 -9.73 -38.11 24.44
N VAL A 131 -9.99 -36.99 23.77
CA VAL A 131 -10.63 -36.97 22.45
C VAL A 131 -9.60 -37.33 21.39
N THR A 132 -9.75 -38.48 20.74
CA THR A 132 -8.76 -39.03 19.79
C THR A 132 -8.57 -38.13 18.52
N THR A 133 -9.65 -37.49 18.06
CA THR A 133 -9.62 -36.60 16.88
C THR A 133 -10.55 -35.42 17.10
N PRO A 134 -10.10 -34.35 17.82
CA PRO A 134 -10.93 -33.17 18.08
C PRO A 134 -11.39 -32.46 16.81
N ILE A 135 -10.51 -32.38 15.82
CA ILE A 135 -10.79 -31.85 14.48
C ILE A 135 -10.08 -32.73 13.46
N THR A 136 -10.83 -33.23 12.48
CA THR A 136 -10.24 -33.97 11.36
C THR A 136 -9.66 -33.06 10.31
N ILE A 137 -8.69 -33.54 9.55
CA ILE A 137 -8.04 -32.76 8.44
C ILE A 137 -9.10 -32.28 7.44
N VAL A 138 -10.10 -33.13 7.14
CA VAL A 138 -11.19 -32.80 6.21
C VAL A 138 -12.04 -31.65 6.75
N GLN A 139 -12.39 -31.68 8.05
CA GLN A 139 -13.12 -30.55 8.69
C GLN A 139 -12.32 -29.28 8.66
N MET A 140 -11.01 -29.32 8.89
CA MET A 140 -10.14 -28.15 8.85
C MET A 140 -10.02 -27.55 7.44
N LEU A 141 -9.92 -28.41 6.41
CA LEU A 141 -9.93 -27.97 5.02
C LEU A 141 -11.27 -27.33 4.64
N TRP A 142 -12.40 -27.90 5.07
CA TRP A 142 -13.73 -27.33 4.84
C TRP A 142 -13.91 -25.99 5.54
N LEU A 143 -13.49 -25.89 6.81
CA LEU A 143 -13.54 -24.63 7.56
C LEU A 143 -12.75 -23.55 6.84
N ASN A 144 -11.48 -23.81 6.48
CA ASN A 144 -10.65 -22.84 5.80
C ASN A 144 -11.24 -22.44 4.44
N MET A 145 -11.65 -23.42 3.60
CA MET A 145 -12.18 -23.12 2.28
C MET A 145 -13.47 -22.28 2.33
N ILE A 146 -14.43 -22.63 3.21
CA ILE A 146 -15.72 -21.92 3.30
C ILE A 146 -15.53 -20.59 4.00
N MET A 147 -14.84 -20.57 5.15
CA MET A 147 -14.67 -19.37 5.96
C MET A 147 -13.81 -18.33 5.24
N ASP A 148 -12.72 -18.74 4.58
CA ASP A 148 -11.86 -17.83 3.82
C ASP A 148 -12.60 -17.21 2.66
N THR A 149 -13.42 -17.99 1.95
CA THR A 149 -14.20 -17.46 0.83
C THR A 149 -15.22 -16.42 1.30
N PHE A 150 -16.02 -16.73 2.33
CA PHE A 150 -17.03 -15.81 2.81
C PHE A 150 -16.43 -14.60 3.55
N ALA A 151 -15.38 -14.79 4.34
CA ALA A 151 -14.68 -13.71 4.99
C ALA A 151 -13.99 -12.79 3.97
N GLY A 152 -13.33 -13.35 2.95
CA GLY A 152 -12.73 -12.60 1.86
C GLY A 152 -13.76 -11.72 1.13
N ILE A 153 -14.93 -12.27 0.82
CA ILE A 153 -16.04 -11.53 0.22
C ILE A 153 -16.51 -10.43 1.16
N ALA A 154 -16.79 -10.75 2.44
CA ALA A 154 -17.28 -9.77 3.41
C ALA A 154 -16.33 -8.58 3.57
N PHE A 155 -15.03 -8.84 3.73
CA PHE A 155 -14.03 -7.77 3.86
C PHE A 155 -13.80 -7.00 2.56
N SER A 156 -14.04 -7.60 1.39
CA SER A 156 -13.91 -6.90 0.10
C SER A 156 -15.02 -5.87 -0.14
N TYR A 157 -16.18 -6.02 0.48
CA TYR A 157 -17.32 -5.09 0.41
C TYR A 157 -17.25 -3.96 1.44
N GLU A 158 -16.18 -3.87 2.24
CA GLU A 158 -16.05 -2.81 3.22
C GLU A 158 -15.94 -1.44 2.54
N PRO A 159 -16.81 -0.48 2.87
CA PRO A 159 -16.81 0.83 2.22
C PRO A 159 -15.57 1.65 2.62
N PRO A 160 -15.03 2.48 1.71
CA PRO A 160 -13.92 3.37 2.03
C PRO A 160 -14.37 4.45 3.01
N LEU A 161 -13.67 4.57 4.14
CA LEU A 161 -13.93 5.60 5.14
C LEU A 161 -12.97 6.78 4.96
N LEU A 162 -13.51 7.99 4.84
CA LEU A 162 -12.72 9.21 4.65
C LEU A 162 -11.73 9.46 5.81
N GLU A 163 -12.01 8.96 7.01
CA GLU A 163 -11.10 9.05 8.15
C GLU A 163 -9.73 8.40 7.89
N TYR A 164 -9.65 7.41 6.98
CA TYR A 164 -8.40 6.78 6.61
C TYR A 164 -7.42 7.74 5.92
N MET A 165 -7.92 8.84 5.35
CA MET A 165 -7.08 9.89 4.77
C MET A 165 -6.38 10.75 5.82
N ASN A 166 -6.89 10.80 7.06
CA ASN A 166 -6.29 11.55 8.16
C ASN A 166 -5.12 10.80 8.81
N GLU A 167 -4.98 9.49 8.53
CA GLU A 167 -3.85 8.72 9.03
C GLU A 167 -2.55 9.12 8.31
N PRO A 168 -1.43 9.15 9.03
CA PRO A 168 -0.13 9.39 8.40
C PRO A 168 0.18 8.28 7.38
N PRO A 169 0.93 8.60 6.32
CA PRO A 169 1.35 7.61 5.34
C PRO A 169 2.19 6.52 6.01
N LYS A 170 1.97 5.28 5.60
CA LYS A 170 2.75 4.14 6.10
C LYS A 170 4.05 4.03 5.33
N ARG A 171 5.13 3.75 6.04
CA ARG A 171 6.43 3.50 5.42
C ARG A 171 6.43 2.13 4.74
N LYS A 172 7.29 1.97 3.74
CA LYS A 172 7.40 0.73 2.94
C LYS A 172 7.81 -0.48 3.78
N ASP A 173 8.64 -0.27 4.81
CA ASP A 173 9.17 -1.27 5.73
C ASP A 173 8.27 -1.55 6.93
N ASN A 174 7.13 -0.86 7.06
CA ASN A 174 6.20 -1.12 8.15
C ASN A 174 5.63 -2.54 8.03
N PRO A 175 5.73 -3.37 9.08
CA PRO A 175 5.18 -4.71 9.05
C PRO A 175 3.65 -4.69 8.89
N ILE A 176 3.13 -5.65 8.13
CA ILE A 176 1.68 -5.82 7.99
C ILE A 176 1.05 -6.10 9.36
N MET A 177 1.71 -6.93 10.17
CA MET A 177 1.28 -7.24 11.52
C MET A 177 1.92 -6.28 12.53
N ASN A 178 1.09 -5.70 13.40
CA ASN A 178 1.55 -4.87 14.51
C ASN A 178 1.29 -5.55 15.87
N LYS A 179 1.81 -4.98 16.95
CA LYS A 179 1.66 -5.53 18.31
C LYS A 179 0.19 -5.71 18.73
N TYR A 180 -0.71 -4.83 18.29
CA TYR A 180 -2.14 -4.94 18.57
C TYR A 180 -2.76 -6.16 17.91
N MET A 181 -2.37 -6.48 16.66
CA MET A 181 -2.89 -7.68 15.97
C MET A 181 -2.49 -8.96 16.68
N TYR A 182 -1.27 -9.05 17.22
CA TYR A 182 -0.86 -10.20 18.05
C TYR A 182 -1.71 -10.32 19.32
N SER A 183 -2.01 -9.19 19.96
CA SER A 183 -2.90 -9.17 21.12
C SER A 183 -4.31 -9.65 20.79
N GLU A 184 -4.89 -9.20 19.64
CA GLU A 184 -6.22 -9.61 19.20
C GLU A 184 -6.33 -11.08 18.80
N ILE A 185 -5.22 -11.68 18.33
CA ILE A 185 -5.17 -13.11 17.96
C ILE A 185 -5.09 -14.01 19.20
N ILE A 186 -4.50 -13.52 20.30
CA ILE A 186 -4.26 -14.33 21.51
C ILE A 186 -5.43 -14.24 22.49
N TRP A 187 -6.19 -13.17 22.48
CA TRP A 187 -7.37 -12.92 23.35
C TRP A 187 -8.68 -13.31 22.67
#